data_c5637b6d50f239a0a1eebc257b9bdf30
#
_entry.id   c5637b6d50f239a0a1eebc257b9bdf30
#
_cell.length_a   1.000
_cell.length_b   1.000
_cell.length_c   1.000
_cell.angle_alpha   90.00
_cell.angle_beta   90.00
_cell.angle_gamma   90.00
#
_symmetry.space_group_name_H-M   'P 1'
#
loop_
_entity.id
_entity.type
_entity.pdbx_description
1 polymer ?
#
loop_
_entity_poly.entity_id
_entity_poly.type
_entity_poly.pdbx_seq_one_letter_code
_entity_poly.pdbx_strand_id
1 'polypeptide(L)'
;MRNIVPSGTLLEFGSGRATEIFSKHYKVYSVEENSEWLNKYASTYIHAPIKDGWYDRTILEKELPDNYDVILVDGPTSPESLGRQNIRQQFLTHIDLFNTTVPIFVDDIHREAEASLLNSLSKALGRTPTIIEAKSGAKFGYL
;
A
#
# COMPACT_ATOMS: atom_id res chain seq x y z
N MET A 1 2.81 12.76 1.16
CA MET A 1 2.99 12.15 -0.18
C MET A 1 3.14 13.18 -1.28
N ARG A 2 2.22 14.13 -1.48
CA ARG A 2 2.31 15.15 -2.55
C ARG A 2 3.58 16.02 -2.56
N ASN A 3 4.19 16.27 -1.42
CA ASN A 3 5.46 17.02 -1.36
C ASN A 3 6.66 16.21 -1.85
N ILE A 4 6.51 14.90 -2.03
CA ILE A 4 7.56 13.95 -2.44
C ILE A 4 7.32 13.54 -3.90
N VAL A 5 6.08 13.15 -4.22
CA VAL A 5 5.61 12.86 -5.57
C VAL A 5 4.38 13.72 -5.82
N PRO A 6 4.52 14.88 -6.51
CA PRO A 6 3.43 15.85 -6.67
C PRO A 6 2.26 15.36 -7.51
N SER A 7 2.54 14.52 -8.50
CA SER A 7 1.57 13.93 -9.44
C SER A 7 2.15 12.65 -10.04
N GLY A 8 1.36 11.92 -10.79
CA GLY A 8 1.76 10.69 -11.46
C GLY A 8 0.78 9.56 -11.23
N THR A 9 1.28 8.34 -11.28
CA THR A 9 0.49 7.12 -11.06
C THR A 9 0.79 6.56 -9.68
N LEU A 10 -0.27 6.38 -8.88
CA LEU A 10 -0.24 5.76 -7.56
C LEU A 10 -0.71 4.31 -7.66
N LEU A 11 0.08 3.39 -7.14
CA LEU A 11 -0.34 2.02 -6.83
C LEU A 11 -0.62 1.94 -5.33
N GLU A 12 -1.88 1.82 -4.94
CA GLU A 12 -2.27 1.63 -3.54
C GLU A 12 -2.74 0.21 -3.26
N PHE A 13 -2.40 -0.28 -2.09
CA PHE A 13 -2.89 -1.53 -1.52
C PHE A 13 -3.89 -1.19 -0.43
N GLY A 14 -5.15 -1.54 -0.64
CA GLY A 14 -6.28 -1.14 0.20
C GLY A 14 -6.93 0.16 -0.25
N SER A 15 -8.17 0.08 -0.71
CA SER A 15 -8.97 1.25 -1.07
C SER A 15 -9.76 1.77 0.14
N GLY A 16 -9.86 3.08 0.25
CA GLY A 16 -10.61 3.72 1.32
C GLY A 16 -10.93 5.18 1.02
N ARG A 17 -11.37 5.93 2.03
CA ARG A 17 -11.69 7.37 1.87
C ARG A 17 -10.52 8.19 1.33
N ALA A 18 -9.29 7.79 1.60
CA ALA A 18 -8.10 8.46 1.10
C ALA A 18 -7.97 8.34 -0.42
N THR A 19 -8.47 7.25 -1.01
CA THR A 19 -8.50 7.05 -2.47
C THR A 19 -9.22 8.17 -3.20
N GLU A 20 -10.32 8.70 -2.62
CA GLU A 20 -11.03 9.86 -3.18
C GLU A 20 -10.15 11.11 -3.25
N ILE A 21 -9.31 11.31 -2.23
CA ILE A 21 -8.39 12.45 -2.19
C ILE A 21 -7.24 12.23 -3.18
N PHE A 22 -6.69 11.04 -3.23
CA PHE A 22 -5.60 10.70 -4.14
C PHE A 22 -6.00 10.82 -5.59
N SER A 23 -7.20 10.39 -5.96
CA SER A 23 -7.69 10.42 -7.35
C SER A 23 -7.81 11.85 -7.92
N LYS A 24 -7.79 12.88 -7.07
CA LYS A 24 -7.75 14.29 -7.50
C LYS A 24 -6.36 14.73 -7.98
N HIS A 25 -5.32 13.95 -7.67
CA HIS A 25 -3.92 14.32 -7.89
C HIS A 25 -3.11 13.27 -8.62
N TYR A 26 -3.56 12.00 -8.60
CA TYR A 26 -2.90 10.85 -9.19
C TYR A 26 -3.86 10.08 -10.09
N LYS A 27 -3.31 9.42 -11.09
CA LYS A 27 -3.95 8.25 -11.67
C LYS A 27 -3.79 7.10 -10.68
N VAL A 28 -4.90 6.61 -10.11
CA VAL A 28 -4.83 5.61 -9.03
C VAL A 28 -5.15 4.22 -9.56
N TYR A 29 -4.35 3.25 -9.17
CA TYR A 29 -4.63 1.82 -9.23
C TYR A 29 -4.78 1.31 -7.81
N SER A 30 -5.93 0.71 -7.48
CA SER A 30 -6.22 0.22 -6.13
C SER A 30 -6.33 -1.30 -6.14
N VAL A 31 -5.39 -1.96 -5.46
CA VAL A 31 -5.49 -3.39 -5.15
C VAL A 31 -6.41 -3.54 -3.95
N GLU A 32 -7.54 -4.26 -4.13
CA GLU A 32 -8.56 -4.40 -3.10
C GLU A 32 -9.04 -5.84 -2.99
N GLU A 33 -9.14 -6.34 -1.77
CA GLU A 33 -9.62 -7.71 -1.49
C GLU A 33 -11.14 -7.81 -1.36
N ASN A 34 -11.76 -6.76 -0.82
CA ASN A 34 -13.18 -6.75 -0.50
C ASN A 34 -13.99 -6.17 -1.67
N SER A 35 -14.82 -7.01 -2.27
CA SER A 35 -15.67 -6.61 -3.40
C SER A 35 -16.61 -5.45 -3.11
N GLU A 36 -16.96 -5.20 -1.85
CA GLU A 36 -17.81 -4.07 -1.44
C GLU A 36 -17.13 -2.71 -1.62
N TRP A 37 -15.80 -2.67 -1.70
CA TRP A 37 -15.03 -1.45 -1.90
C TRP A 37 -14.72 -1.15 -3.36
N LEU A 38 -14.95 -2.12 -4.26
CA LEU A 38 -14.68 -1.95 -5.68
C LEU A 38 -15.55 -0.83 -6.29
N ASN A 39 -14.92 -0.04 -7.14
CA ASN A 39 -15.58 1.03 -7.91
C ASN A 39 -16.26 2.13 -7.06
N LYS A 40 -15.90 2.26 -5.79
CA LYS A 40 -16.41 3.35 -4.94
C LYS A 40 -15.82 4.70 -5.28
N TYR A 41 -14.58 4.73 -5.76
CA TYR A 41 -13.83 5.96 -6.03
C TYR A 41 -13.25 5.94 -7.45
N ALA A 42 -12.76 7.08 -7.90
CA ALA A 42 -12.14 7.23 -9.23
C ALA A 42 -10.74 6.59 -9.24
N SER A 43 -10.70 5.27 -9.29
CA SER A 43 -9.51 4.43 -9.38
C SER A 43 -9.72 3.30 -10.38
N THR A 44 -8.64 2.79 -10.93
CA THR A 44 -8.65 1.50 -11.63
C THR A 44 -8.46 0.40 -10.59
N TYR A 45 -9.52 -0.37 -10.35
CA TYR A 45 -9.49 -1.41 -9.32
C TYR A 45 -8.91 -2.72 -9.85
N ILE A 46 -8.06 -3.33 -9.02
CA ILE A 46 -7.54 -4.68 -9.17
C ILE A 46 -8.12 -5.49 -8.03
N HIS A 47 -9.14 -6.29 -8.32
CA HIS A 47 -9.77 -7.14 -7.31
C HIS A 47 -8.91 -8.38 -7.07
N ALA A 48 -8.21 -8.41 -5.96
CA ALA A 48 -7.34 -9.50 -5.55
C ALA A 48 -7.75 -10.04 -4.17
N PRO A 49 -8.67 -11.01 -4.08
CA PRO A 49 -9.03 -11.66 -2.83
C PRO A 49 -7.81 -12.23 -2.11
N ILE A 50 -7.90 -12.36 -0.78
CA ILE A 50 -6.82 -12.95 0.01
C ILE A 50 -6.71 -14.44 -0.32
N LYS A 51 -5.50 -14.84 -0.70
CA LYS A 51 -5.11 -16.22 -0.99
C LYS A 51 -3.68 -16.46 -0.50
N ASP A 52 -3.46 -17.58 0.17
CA ASP A 52 -2.15 -17.92 0.73
C ASP A 52 -1.54 -16.82 1.63
N GLY A 53 -2.40 -16.16 2.40
CA GLY A 53 -2.02 -15.19 3.43
C GLY A 53 -1.80 -13.75 2.95
N TRP A 54 -2.06 -13.44 1.67
CA TRP A 54 -2.01 -12.09 1.12
C TRP A 54 -2.90 -11.97 -0.10
N TYR A 55 -2.85 -10.84 -0.81
CA TYR A 55 -3.56 -10.70 -2.09
C TYR A 55 -3.18 -11.79 -3.08
N ASP A 56 -4.14 -12.29 -3.83
CA ASP A 56 -3.89 -13.34 -4.84
C ASP A 56 -2.77 -12.93 -5.81
N ARG A 57 -1.61 -13.56 -5.67
CA ARG A 57 -0.42 -13.27 -6.45
C ARG A 57 -0.64 -13.44 -7.95
N THR A 58 -1.41 -14.44 -8.35
CA THR A 58 -1.68 -14.71 -9.78
C THR A 58 -2.42 -13.53 -10.42
N ILE A 59 -3.34 -12.91 -9.69
CA ILE A 59 -4.04 -11.71 -10.15
C ILE A 59 -3.09 -10.52 -10.24
N LEU A 60 -2.24 -10.33 -9.23
CA LEU A 60 -1.26 -9.25 -9.24
C LEU A 60 -0.28 -9.37 -10.42
N GLU A 61 0.25 -10.55 -10.69
CA GLU A 61 1.16 -10.79 -11.82
C GLU A 61 0.52 -10.45 -13.16
N LYS A 62 -0.81 -10.60 -13.28
CA LYS A 62 -1.55 -10.36 -14.52
C LYS A 62 -2.03 -8.91 -14.66
N GLU A 63 -2.43 -8.26 -13.56
CA GLU A 63 -3.22 -7.03 -13.61
C GLU A 63 -2.49 -5.79 -13.08
N LEU A 64 -1.32 -5.93 -12.42
CA LEU A 64 -0.55 -4.77 -11.99
C LEU A 64 -0.18 -3.88 -13.19
N PRO A 65 -0.24 -2.54 -13.03
CA PRO A 65 0.22 -1.64 -14.08
C PRO A 65 1.73 -1.78 -14.31
N ASP A 66 2.16 -1.65 -15.56
CA ASP A 66 3.57 -1.73 -15.92
C ASP A 66 4.41 -0.60 -15.30
N ASN A 67 3.78 0.56 -15.09
CA ASN A 67 4.47 1.76 -14.59
C ASN A 67 3.63 2.47 -13.54
N TYR A 68 4.29 2.90 -12.48
CA TYR A 68 3.76 3.78 -11.43
C TYR A 68 4.92 4.55 -10.79
N ASP A 69 4.58 5.66 -10.17
CA ASP A 69 5.55 6.62 -9.62
C ASP A 69 5.65 6.55 -8.09
N VAL A 70 4.70 5.90 -7.44
CA VAL A 70 4.65 5.75 -5.98
C VAL A 70 3.80 4.54 -5.59
N ILE A 71 4.20 3.88 -4.49
CA ILE A 71 3.44 2.80 -3.86
C ILE A 71 2.93 3.28 -2.50
N LEU A 72 1.69 2.94 -2.17
CA LEU A 72 1.12 3.11 -0.83
C LEU A 72 0.65 1.75 -0.29
N VAL A 73 1.19 1.34 0.85
CA VAL A 73 0.78 0.13 1.57
C VAL A 73 -0.15 0.54 2.71
N ASP A 74 -1.45 0.44 2.47
CA ASP A 74 -2.53 0.70 3.43
C ASP A 74 -3.52 -0.48 3.52
N GLY A 75 -3.15 -1.61 2.98
CA GLY A 75 -3.91 -2.85 2.95
C GLY A 75 -3.03 -4.09 2.86
N PRO A 76 -3.65 -5.27 2.96
CA PRO A 76 -5.08 -5.51 3.18
C PRO A 76 -5.55 -5.09 4.57
N THR A 77 -6.88 -5.08 4.77
CA THR A 77 -7.46 -4.89 6.11
C THR A 77 -6.91 -5.94 7.07
N SER A 78 -6.42 -5.47 8.22
CA SER A 78 -5.65 -6.28 9.17
C SER A 78 -6.31 -6.40 10.56
N PRO A 79 -7.60 -6.84 10.68
CA PRO A 79 -8.25 -6.97 11.96
C PRO A 79 -7.65 -8.12 12.77
N GLU A 80 -7.35 -7.86 14.04
CA GLU A 80 -6.86 -8.86 14.99
C GLU A 80 -7.86 -10.02 15.15
N SER A 81 -9.16 -9.70 15.11
CA SER A 81 -10.24 -10.69 15.21
C SER A 81 -10.21 -11.77 14.12
N LEU A 82 -9.55 -11.51 12.99
CA LEU A 82 -9.33 -12.47 11.90
C LEU A 82 -7.89 -13.01 11.86
N GLY A 83 -7.07 -12.75 12.87
CA GLY A 83 -5.67 -13.15 12.88
C GLY A 83 -4.81 -12.48 11.80
N ARG A 84 -5.23 -11.32 11.31
CA ARG A 84 -4.60 -10.63 10.18
C ARG A 84 -3.70 -9.45 10.59
N GLN A 85 -3.40 -9.27 11.88
CA GLN A 85 -2.62 -8.12 12.37
C GLN A 85 -1.25 -7.95 11.69
N ASN A 86 -0.69 -9.02 11.15
CA ASN A 86 0.62 -9.03 10.48
C ASN A 86 0.51 -9.18 8.95
N ILE A 87 -0.67 -9.15 8.38
CA ILE A 87 -0.88 -9.48 6.95
C ILE A 87 -0.15 -8.51 6.02
N ARG A 88 -0.03 -7.22 6.36
CA ARG A 88 0.67 -6.23 5.54
C ARG A 88 2.17 -6.50 5.42
N GLN A 89 2.77 -7.22 6.37
CA GLN A 89 4.18 -7.64 6.29
C GLN A 89 4.46 -8.56 5.09
N GLN A 90 3.45 -9.22 4.56
CA GLN A 90 3.56 -10.04 3.36
C GLN A 90 3.89 -9.24 2.10
N PHE A 91 3.74 -7.91 2.11
CA PHE A 91 4.25 -7.05 1.04
C PHE A 91 5.74 -7.32 0.76
N LEU A 92 6.54 -7.44 1.82
CA LEU A 92 7.97 -7.76 1.70
C LEU A 92 8.23 -9.12 1.06
N THR A 93 7.42 -10.14 1.38
CA THR A 93 7.54 -11.49 0.81
C THR A 93 7.30 -11.50 -0.70
N HIS A 94 6.47 -10.57 -1.19
CA HIS A 94 6.10 -10.44 -2.60
C HIS A 94 6.78 -9.24 -3.30
N ILE A 95 7.84 -8.70 -2.71
CA ILE A 95 8.50 -7.48 -3.17
C ILE A 95 9.05 -7.58 -4.60
N ASP A 96 9.33 -8.79 -5.05
CA ASP A 96 9.78 -9.10 -6.41
C ASP A 96 8.77 -8.73 -7.51
N LEU A 97 7.48 -8.56 -7.14
CA LEU A 97 6.44 -8.11 -8.06
C LEU A 97 6.50 -6.61 -8.37
N PHE A 98 7.24 -5.83 -7.57
CA PHE A 98 7.10 -4.37 -7.57
C PHE A 98 8.37 -3.67 -8.03
N ASN A 99 8.17 -2.52 -8.71
CA ASN A 99 9.26 -1.58 -8.91
C ASN A 99 9.57 -0.86 -7.60
N THR A 100 10.62 -1.30 -6.92
CA THR A 100 11.05 -0.75 -5.63
C THR A 100 11.95 0.48 -5.76
N THR A 101 12.20 0.98 -6.97
CA THR A 101 12.97 2.23 -7.17
C THR A 101 12.15 3.47 -6.87
N VAL A 102 10.82 3.34 -6.91
CA VAL A 102 9.89 4.42 -6.55
C VAL A 102 9.73 4.57 -5.03
N PRO A 103 9.27 5.72 -4.52
CA PRO A 103 8.92 5.88 -3.12
C PRO A 103 7.84 4.88 -2.67
N ILE A 104 8.05 4.27 -1.51
CA ILE A 104 7.11 3.33 -0.88
C ILE A 104 6.64 3.94 0.44
N PHE A 105 5.34 4.22 0.54
CA PHE A 105 4.69 4.70 1.76
C PHE A 105 4.04 3.53 2.49
N VAL A 106 4.20 3.50 3.81
CA VAL A 106 3.51 2.55 4.71
C VAL A 106 2.68 3.35 5.68
N ASP A 107 1.37 3.13 5.67
CA ASP A 107 0.44 3.80 6.58
C ASP A 107 0.36 3.05 7.92
N ASP A 108 -0.28 3.68 8.91
CA ASP A 108 -0.55 3.11 10.24
C ASP A 108 0.71 2.66 11.01
N ILE A 109 1.88 3.23 10.80
CA ILE A 109 3.13 2.82 11.47
C ILE A 109 3.15 3.08 12.99
N HIS A 110 2.07 3.61 13.56
CA HIS A 110 1.84 3.57 15.01
C HIS A 110 1.54 2.14 15.50
N ARG A 111 1.20 1.22 14.61
CA ARG A 111 1.03 -0.20 14.92
C ARG A 111 2.37 -0.92 14.74
N GLU A 112 2.63 -1.90 15.60
CA GLU A 112 3.90 -2.63 15.63
C GLU A 112 4.19 -3.37 14.31
N ALA A 113 3.17 -3.99 13.72
CA ALA A 113 3.32 -4.76 12.48
C ALA A 113 3.73 -3.87 11.29
N GLU A 114 3.11 -2.71 11.13
CA GLU A 114 3.39 -1.75 10.07
C GLU A 114 4.75 -1.05 10.28
N ALA A 115 5.10 -0.73 11.52
CA ALA A 115 6.44 -0.23 11.85
C ALA A 115 7.52 -1.26 11.55
N SER A 116 7.26 -2.53 11.84
CA SER A 116 8.15 -3.65 11.51
C SER A 116 8.32 -3.83 10.01
N LEU A 117 7.23 -3.70 9.23
CA LEU A 117 7.29 -3.72 7.77
C LEU A 117 8.20 -2.61 7.24
N LEU A 118 8.01 -1.37 7.70
CA LEU A 118 8.83 -0.23 7.27
C LEU A 118 10.32 -0.47 7.56
N ASN A 119 10.65 -0.97 8.75
CA ASN A 119 12.03 -1.30 9.13
C ASN A 119 12.61 -2.42 8.26
N SER A 120 11.83 -3.44 7.96
CA SER A 120 12.27 -4.57 7.12
C SER A 120 12.49 -4.14 5.68
N LEU A 121 11.62 -3.28 5.13
CA LEU A 121 11.81 -2.67 3.81
C LEU A 121 13.07 -1.80 3.76
N SER A 122 13.30 -1.00 4.80
CA SER A 122 14.51 -0.17 4.95
C SER A 122 15.78 -1.02 4.83
N LYS A 123 15.83 -2.13 5.55
CA LYS A 123 16.98 -3.05 5.51
C LYS A 123 17.11 -3.74 4.16
N ALA A 124 16.02 -4.25 3.61
CA ALA A 124 16.02 -4.98 2.33
C ALA A 124 16.43 -4.09 1.15
N LEU A 125 16.02 -2.81 1.16
CA LEU A 125 16.28 -1.87 0.07
C LEU A 125 17.50 -0.96 0.32
N GLY A 126 18.11 -1.01 1.49
CA GLY A 126 19.23 -0.14 1.87
C GLY A 126 18.85 1.34 1.90
N ARG A 127 17.60 1.68 2.24
CA ARG A 127 17.06 3.04 2.22
C ARG A 127 16.66 3.47 3.62
N THR A 128 16.96 4.70 4.01
CA THR A 128 16.59 5.25 5.31
C THR A 128 15.15 5.73 5.28
N PRO A 129 14.28 5.28 6.20
CA PRO A 129 12.90 5.71 6.23
C PRO A 129 12.76 7.12 6.80
N THR A 130 11.81 7.86 6.27
CA THR A 130 11.32 9.13 6.84
C THR A 130 9.96 8.89 7.47
N ILE A 131 9.80 9.31 8.72
CA ILE A 131 8.53 9.17 9.46
C ILE A 131 7.85 10.53 9.53
N ILE A 132 6.56 10.55 9.23
CA ILE A 132 5.70 11.72 9.30
C ILE A 132 4.55 11.44 10.26
N GLU A 133 4.39 12.35 11.23
CA GLU A 133 3.27 12.34 12.16
C GLU A 133 2.33 13.49 11.86
N ALA A 134 1.07 13.18 11.60
CA ALA A 134 0.04 14.19 11.40
C ALA A 134 -0.45 14.75 12.75
N LYS A 135 -1.01 15.96 12.73
CA LYS A 135 -1.60 16.59 13.93
C LYS A 135 -2.70 15.76 14.59
N SER A 136 -3.33 14.87 13.85
CA SER A 136 -4.32 13.91 14.32
C SER A 136 -3.73 12.74 15.10
N GLY A 137 -2.40 12.59 15.16
CA GLY A 137 -1.70 11.44 15.72
C GLY A 137 -1.51 10.28 14.73
N ALA A 138 -2.05 10.38 13.52
CA ALA A 138 -1.78 9.40 12.46
C ALA A 138 -0.30 9.47 12.05
N LYS A 139 0.31 8.29 11.86
CA LYS A 139 1.72 8.16 11.49
C LYS A 139 1.87 7.32 10.24
N PHE A 140 2.67 7.81 9.32
CA PHE A 140 3.11 7.03 8.17
C PHE A 140 4.61 7.22 7.94
N GLY A 141 5.22 6.26 7.28
CA GLY A 141 6.61 6.33 6.89
C GLY A 141 6.78 6.09 5.41
N TYR A 142 7.91 6.53 4.86
CA TYR A 142 8.25 6.22 3.48
C TYR A 142 9.76 6.03 3.31
N LEU A 143 10.08 5.33 2.25
CA LEU A 143 11.43 5.03 1.80
C LEU A 143 11.65 5.62 0.42
#